data_ac28fad8a16f2101b9849ddc17ec83a7
#
_entry.id   ac28fad8a16f2101b9849ddc17ec83a7
#
_cell.length_a   1.000
_cell.length_b   1.000
_cell.length_c   1.000
_cell.angle_alpha   90.00
_cell.angle_beta   90.00
_cell.angle_gamma   90.00
#
_symmetry.space_group_name_H-M   'P 1'
#
loop_
_entity.id
_entity.type
_entity.pdbx_description
1 polymer ?
#
loop_
_entity_poly.entity_id
_entity_poly.type
_entity_poly.pdbx_seq_one_letter_code
_entity_poly.pdbx_strand_id
1 'polypeptide(L)'
;DHKSSRGLGDVYKRQIHSYNNVVQDIKKIFLQKIKQLEKIKIPSSKVWFDPGIGFGKNLKQNIEIMQKINQFKFKGYGLLLGSSRKSWINFIDKSETNQRLGGSIASALYCYQKGVDIFRVHDIKETSQSLKIFEKLCSK
;
A
#
# COMPACT_ATOMS: atom_id res chain seq x y z
N ASP A 1 -0.42 17.91 -6.18
CA ASP A 1 -1.08 17.95 -7.48
C ASP A 1 -1.29 16.53 -8.02
N HIS A 2 -2.56 16.18 -8.24
CA HIS A 2 -2.95 14.86 -8.71
C HIS A 2 -2.34 14.48 -10.08
N LYS A 3 -2.03 15.47 -10.90
CA LYS A 3 -1.47 15.22 -12.24
C LYS A 3 -0.02 14.75 -12.19
N SER A 4 0.81 15.32 -11.33
CA SER A 4 2.21 14.89 -11.21
C SER A 4 2.34 13.50 -10.57
N SER A 5 1.51 13.18 -9.57
CA SER A 5 1.45 11.84 -8.97
C SER A 5 1.01 10.80 -9.99
N ARG A 6 0.01 11.12 -10.81
CA ARG A 6 -0.47 10.22 -11.87
C ARG A 6 0.60 10.01 -12.94
N GLY A 7 1.36 11.05 -13.31
CA GLY A 7 2.44 10.93 -14.28
C GLY A 7 3.51 9.93 -13.86
N LEU A 8 3.93 9.99 -12.60
CA LEU A 8 4.89 9.04 -12.05
C LEU A 8 4.31 7.62 -11.99
N GLY A 9 3.05 7.48 -11.56
CA GLY A 9 2.37 6.20 -11.53
C GLY A 9 2.21 5.58 -12.92
N ASP A 10 1.90 6.40 -13.93
CA ASP A 10 1.74 5.93 -15.31
C ASP A 10 3.06 5.46 -15.92
N VAL A 11 4.18 6.11 -15.61
CA VAL A 11 5.50 5.65 -16.03
C VAL A 11 5.79 4.28 -15.46
N TYR A 12 5.54 4.06 -14.17
CA TYR A 12 5.73 2.76 -13.54
C TYR A 12 4.81 1.69 -14.13
N LYS A 13 3.54 2.00 -14.37
CA LYS A 13 2.60 1.09 -15.00
C LYS A 13 3.07 0.63 -16.37
N ARG A 14 3.60 1.54 -17.19
CA ARG A 14 4.12 1.21 -18.52
C ARG A 14 5.34 0.31 -18.45
N GLN A 15 6.20 0.49 -17.44
CA GLN A 15 7.40 -0.29 -17.24
C GLN A 15 7.13 -1.69 -16.68
N ILE A 16 6.06 -1.83 -15.86
CA ILE A 16 5.81 -3.06 -15.12
C ILE A 16 4.33 -3.46 -15.19
N HIS A 17 3.71 -3.37 -16.37
CA HIS A 17 2.31 -3.76 -16.55
C HIS A 17 2.13 -5.29 -16.58
N SER A 18 3.21 -6.05 -16.74
CA SER A 18 3.20 -7.52 -16.76
C SER A 18 4.13 -8.04 -15.68
N TYR A 19 3.55 -8.54 -14.59
CA TYR A 19 4.31 -9.07 -13.47
C TYR A 19 4.42 -10.60 -13.58
N ASN A 20 5.63 -11.14 -13.50
CA ASN A 20 5.84 -12.59 -13.31
C ASN A 20 5.61 -12.96 -11.85
N ASN A 21 6.17 -12.15 -10.93
CA ASN A 21 5.95 -12.27 -9.50
C ASN A 21 5.84 -10.85 -8.95
N VAL A 22 4.61 -10.41 -8.70
CA VAL A 22 4.32 -9.02 -8.36
C VAL A 22 5.09 -8.54 -7.12
N VAL A 23 5.16 -9.36 -6.08
CA VAL A 23 5.84 -9.00 -4.83
C VAL A 23 7.34 -8.85 -5.05
N GLN A 24 7.96 -9.82 -5.69
CA GLN A 24 9.40 -9.79 -5.94
C GLN A 24 9.78 -8.67 -6.91
N ASP A 25 8.96 -8.42 -7.93
CA ASP A 25 9.21 -7.35 -8.91
C ASP A 25 9.18 -5.97 -8.25
N ILE A 26 8.17 -5.72 -7.41
CA ILE A 26 8.05 -4.45 -6.66
C ILE A 26 9.18 -4.32 -5.65
N LYS A 27 9.48 -5.38 -4.92
CA LYS A 27 10.58 -5.40 -3.95
C LYS A 27 11.91 -5.03 -4.61
N LYS A 28 12.17 -5.58 -5.79
CA LYS A 28 13.37 -5.28 -6.58
C LYS A 28 13.45 -3.79 -6.95
N ILE A 29 12.31 -3.20 -7.36
CA ILE A 29 12.22 -1.76 -7.65
C ILE A 29 12.58 -0.95 -6.40
N PHE A 30 12.00 -1.29 -5.25
CA PHE A 30 12.26 -0.57 -4.00
C PHE A 30 13.73 -0.66 -3.59
N LEU A 31 14.35 -1.82 -3.76
CA LEU A 31 15.78 -1.99 -3.48
C LEU A 31 16.64 -1.12 -4.39
N GLN A 32 16.28 -0.99 -5.66
CA GLN A 32 16.96 -0.09 -6.58
C GLN A 32 16.79 1.38 -6.17
N LYS A 33 15.59 1.76 -5.73
CA LYS A 33 15.31 3.12 -5.23
C LYS A 33 16.12 3.43 -3.98
N ILE A 34 16.25 2.47 -3.08
CA ILE A 34 17.07 2.63 -1.87
C ILE A 34 18.51 2.97 -2.25
N LYS A 35 19.10 2.24 -3.20
CA LYS A 35 20.45 2.52 -3.69
C LYS A 35 20.59 3.95 -4.23
N GLN A 36 19.60 4.39 -5.02
CA GLN A 36 19.56 5.74 -5.58
C GLN A 36 19.46 6.81 -4.47
N LEU A 37 18.59 6.57 -3.49
CA LEU A 37 18.38 7.50 -2.36
C LEU A 37 19.64 7.61 -1.49
N GLU A 38 20.29 6.50 -1.22
CA GLU A 38 21.56 6.49 -0.46
C GLU A 38 22.65 7.26 -1.20
N LYS A 39 22.73 7.10 -2.52
CA LYS A 39 23.73 7.79 -3.35
C LYS A 39 23.58 9.32 -3.30
N ILE A 40 22.35 9.82 -3.26
CA ILE A 40 22.08 11.26 -3.16
C ILE A 40 21.88 11.72 -1.71
N LYS A 41 22.14 10.85 -0.75
CA LYS A 41 22.17 11.14 0.70
C LYS A 41 20.82 11.62 1.26
N ILE A 42 19.70 11.07 0.76
CA ILE A 42 18.39 11.34 1.35
C ILE A 42 18.20 10.39 2.55
N PRO A 43 17.91 10.93 3.75
CA PRO A 43 17.72 10.09 4.93
C PRO A 43 16.51 9.16 4.78
N SER A 44 16.67 7.91 5.18
CA SER A 44 15.59 6.91 5.13
C SER A 44 14.36 7.35 5.92
N SER A 45 14.54 8.09 7.00
CA SER A 45 13.44 8.62 7.83
C SER A 45 12.49 9.56 7.10
N LYS A 46 12.87 10.04 5.92
CA LYS A 46 12.05 10.94 5.09
C LYS A 46 11.36 10.23 3.94
N VAL A 47 11.43 8.91 3.89
CA VAL A 47 10.94 8.13 2.75
C VAL A 47 9.98 7.03 3.21
N TRP A 48 8.85 6.93 2.53
CA TRP A 48 7.87 5.86 2.70
C TRP A 48 7.66 5.19 1.34
N PHE A 49 7.62 3.86 1.33
CA PHE A 49 7.34 3.09 0.11
C PHE A 49 5.85 2.73 0.05
N ASP A 50 5.26 2.89 -1.12
CA ASP A 50 3.87 2.55 -1.42
C ASP A 50 3.87 1.52 -2.56
N PRO A 51 3.45 0.28 -2.32
CA PRO A 51 3.45 -0.76 -3.36
C PRO A 51 2.39 -0.57 -4.44
N GLY A 52 1.49 0.42 -4.31
CA GLY A 52 0.58 0.81 -5.39
C GLY A 52 -0.59 -0.14 -5.60
N ILE A 53 -1.35 -0.43 -4.55
CA ILE A 53 -2.58 -1.22 -4.67
C ILE A 53 -3.50 -0.60 -5.72
N GLY A 54 -3.99 -1.41 -6.65
CA GLY A 54 -4.91 -1.00 -7.71
C GLY A 54 -4.25 -0.49 -8.99
N PHE A 55 -3.00 -0.10 -8.95
CA PHE A 55 -2.31 0.48 -10.11
C PHE A 55 -1.73 -0.63 -11.00
N GLY A 56 -2.38 -0.84 -12.16
CA GLY A 56 -1.90 -1.80 -13.15
C GLY A 56 -1.89 -3.26 -12.68
N LYS A 57 -2.72 -3.59 -11.69
CA LYS A 57 -2.72 -4.92 -11.05
C LYS A 57 -4.12 -5.52 -11.08
N ASN A 58 -4.20 -6.84 -11.20
CA ASN A 58 -5.45 -7.58 -11.06
C ASN A 58 -5.75 -7.87 -9.58
N LEU A 59 -6.91 -8.47 -9.30
CA LEU A 59 -7.34 -8.79 -7.93
C LEU A 59 -6.33 -9.69 -7.22
N LYS A 60 -5.88 -10.75 -7.87
CA LYS A 60 -4.93 -11.71 -7.29
C LYS A 60 -3.64 -11.02 -6.87
N GLN A 61 -3.12 -10.13 -7.72
CA GLN A 61 -1.91 -9.38 -7.43
C GLN A 61 -2.09 -8.40 -6.27
N ASN A 62 -3.21 -7.69 -6.21
CA ASN A 62 -3.51 -6.79 -5.10
C ASN A 62 -3.61 -7.53 -3.78
N ILE A 63 -4.26 -8.68 -3.77
CA ILE A 63 -4.38 -9.52 -2.57
C ILE A 63 -3.00 -10.04 -2.13
N GLU A 64 -2.20 -10.52 -3.07
CA GLU A 64 -0.85 -11.05 -2.77
C GLU A 64 0.05 -9.97 -2.17
N ILE A 65 -0.01 -8.74 -2.71
CA ILE A 65 0.75 -7.61 -2.16
C ILE A 65 0.36 -7.35 -0.71
N MET A 66 -0.92 -7.31 -0.40
CA MET A 66 -1.39 -7.08 0.97
C MET A 66 -1.04 -8.24 1.89
N GLN A 67 -1.17 -9.48 1.43
CA GLN A 67 -0.78 -10.66 2.22
C GLN A 67 0.70 -10.67 2.57
N LYS A 68 1.54 -10.14 1.70
CA LYS A 68 3.00 -10.13 1.85
C LYS A 68 3.56 -8.72 2.04
N ILE A 69 2.74 -7.80 2.54
CA ILE A 69 3.11 -6.38 2.67
C ILE A 69 4.35 -6.16 3.53
N ASN A 70 4.59 -7.02 4.50
CA ASN A 70 5.78 -6.98 5.35
C ASN A 70 7.08 -7.13 4.56
N GLN A 71 7.06 -7.70 3.37
CA GLN A 71 8.26 -7.82 2.52
C GLN A 71 8.72 -6.47 1.95
N PHE A 72 7.90 -5.45 2.03
CA PHE A 72 8.25 -4.08 1.62
C PHE A 72 8.70 -3.20 2.79
N LYS A 73 8.90 -3.81 3.95
CA LYS A 73 9.41 -3.11 5.13
C LYS A 73 10.94 -3.19 5.11
N PHE A 74 11.59 -2.06 4.88
CA PHE A 74 13.04 -1.93 4.86
C PHE A 74 13.50 -1.10 6.05
N LYS A 75 14.61 -1.50 6.66
CA LYS A 75 15.12 -0.85 7.88
C LYS A 75 15.31 0.65 7.68
N GLY A 76 14.66 1.45 8.53
CA GLY A 76 14.72 2.89 8.49
C GLY A 76 13.72 3.56 7.57
N TYR A 77 13.11 2.82 6.66
CA TYR A 77 12.10 3.34 5.71
C TYR A 77 10.69 3.06 6.22
N GLY A 78 9.76 3.95 5.90
CA GLY A 78 8.35 3.75 6.19
C GLY A 78 7.63 2.95 5.12
N LEU A 79 6.47 2.44 5.46
CA LEU A 79 5.60 1.67 4.57
C LEU A 79 4.21 2.28 4.58
N LEU A 80 3.71 2.64 3.39
CA LEU A 80 2.41 3.27 3.19
C LEU A 80 1.49 2.36 2.42
N LEU A 81 0.23 2.29 2.85
CA LEU A 81 -0.83 1.55 2.15
C LEU A 81 -1.93 2.49 1.70
N GLY A 82 -2.31 2.38 0.44
CA GLY A 82 -3.45 3.10 -0.14
C GLY A 82 -4.45 2.12 -0.77
N SER A 83 -5.20 1.40 0.04
CA SER A 83 -6.19 0.40 -0.40
C SER A 83 -7.64 0.88 -0.34
N SER A 84 -7.87 2.05 0.25
CA SER A 84 -9.19 2.58 0.59
C SER A 84 -10.09 2.77 -0.63
N ARG A 85 -11.31 2.23 -0.56
CA ARG A 85 -12.39 2.34 -1.54
C ARG A 85 -12.03 1.88 -2.95
N LYS A 86 -10.91 1.18 -3.13
CA LYS A 86 -10.45 0.74 -4.45
C LYS A 86 -11.23 -0.46 -4.96
N SER A 87 -11.19 -0.65 -6.27
CA SER A 87 -12.00 -1.63 -6.98
C SER A 87 -11.72 -3.09 -6.59
N TRP A 88 -10.59 -3.39 -5.97
CA TRP A 88 -10.32 -4.74 -5.49
C TRP A 88 -11.41 -5.23 -4.53
N ILE A 89 -12.00 -4.31 -3.76
CA ILE A 89 -13.11 -4.62 -2.84
C ILE A 89 -14.34 -5.05 -3.64
N ASN A 90 -14.67 -4.31 -4.72
CA ASN A 90 -15.81 -4.62 -5.59
C ASN A 90 -15.68 -6.00 -6.23
N PHE A 91 -14.46 -6.44 -6.57
CA PHE A 91 -14.25 -7.76 -7.18
C PHE A 91 -14.47 -8.91 -6.19
N ILE A 92 -14.40 -8.65 -4.90
CA ILE A 92 -14.68 -9.64 -3.84
C ILE A 92 -16.16 -9.54 -3.42
N ASP A 93 -16.63 -8.31 -3.21
CA ASP A 93 -17.99 -8.01 -2.78
C ASP A 93 -18.50 -6.81 -3.57
N LYS A 94 -19.40 -7.07 -4.49
CA LYS A 94 -19.92 -6.06 -5.42
C LYS A 94 -20.41 -4.82 -4.66
N SER A 95 -19.82 -3.66 -4.98
CA SER A 95 -20.07 -2.43 -4.21
C SER A 95 -19.74 -1.19 -5.02
N GLU A 96 -20.50 -0.12 -4.79
CA GLU A 96 -20.14 1.22 -5.24
C GLU A 96 -19.01 1.77 -4.35
N THR A 97 -18.32 2.79 -4.85
CA THR A 97 -17.16 3.37 -4.14
C THR A 97 -17.48 3.78 -2.71
N ASN A 98 -18.66 4.36 -2.48
CA ASN A 98 -19.11 4.81 -1.15
C ASN A 98 -19.62 3.67 -0.24
N GLN A 99 -19.65 2.45 -0.74
CA GLN A 99 -20.11 1.26 0.00
C GLN A 99 -18.95 0.35 0.42
N ARG A 100 -17.71 0.85 0.39
CA ARG A 100 -16.50 0.05 0.59
C ARG A 100 -15.79 0.33 1.91
N LEU A 101 -16.49 0.90 2.89
CA LEU A 101 -15.91 1.23 4.19
C LEU A 101 -15.41 -0.02 4.91
N GLY A 102 -16.23 -1.06 4.99
CA GLY A 102 -15.85 -2.32 5.65
C GLY A 102 -14.59 -2.95 5.07
N GLY A 103 -14.53 -3.05 3.73
CA GLY A 103 -13.35 -3.60 3.05
C GLY A 103 -12.11 -2.72 3.23
N SER A 104 -12.28 -1.41 3.20
CA SER A 104 -11.18 -0.47 3.45
C SER A 104 -10.59 -0.64 4.85
N ILE A 105 -11.45 -0.73 5.86
CA ILE A 105 -11.03 -0.93 7.26
C ILE A 105 -10.38 -2.31 7.44
N ALA A 106 -10.98 -3.35 6.88
CA ALA A 106 -10.43 -4.70 6.99
C ALA A 106 -9.00 -4.78 6.46
N SER A 107 -8.75 -4.18 5.28
CA SER A 107 -7.40 -4.15 4.71
C SER A 107 -6.43 -3.32 5.54
N ALA A 108 -6.89 -2.21 6.12
CA ALA A 108 -6.05 -1.38 6.99
C ALA A 108 -5.62 -2.15 8.24
N LEU A 109 -6.55 -2.82 8.93
CA LEU A 109 -6.25 -3.60 10.12
C LEU A 109 -5.31 -4.77 9.81
N TYR A 110 -5.60 -5.49 8.74
CA TYR A 110 -4.77 -6.62 8.31
C TYR A 110 -3.33 -6.18 8.03
N CYS A 111 -3.16 -5.09 7.29
CA CYS A 111 -1.83 -4.60 6.92
C CYS A 111 -1.12 -3.88 8.06
N TYR A 112 -1.87 -3.26 8.98
CA TYR A 112 -1.30 -2.64 10.17
C TYR A 112 -0.50 -3.66 10.99
N GLN A 113 -1.08 -4.82 11.28
CA GLN A 113 -0.38 -5.85 12.04
C GLN A 113 0.84 -6.42 11.31
N LYS A 114 0.94 -6.19 10.00
CA LYS A 114 2.08 -6.62 9.18
C LYS A 114 3.15 -5.53 9.00
N GLY A 115 2.99 -4.38 9.66
CA GLY A 115 4.03 -3.37 9.71
C GLY A 115 3.81 -2.11 8.88
N VAL A 116 2.63 -1.90 8.31
CA VAL A 116 2.31 -0.64 7.63
C VAL A 116 2.28 0.50 8.64
N ASP A 117 2.94 1.60 8.29
CA ASP A 117 3.11 2.77 9.18
C ASP A 117 2.10 3.86 8.90
N ILE A 118 1.72 4.05 7.63
CA ILE A 118 0.85 5.14 7.19
C ILE A 118 -0.23 4.59 6.27
N PHE A 119 -1.46 5.04 6.48
CA PHE A 119 -2.62 4.68 5.65
C PHE A 119 -3.16 5.92 4.97
N ARG A 120 -3.24 5.88 3.65
CA ARG A 120 -3.93 6.91 2.87
C ARG A 120 -5.36 6.44 2.68
N VAL A 121 -6.30 7.12 3.32
CA VAL A 121 -7.70 6.69 3.40
C VAL A 121 -8.67 7.83 3.11
N HIS A 122 -9.90 7.49 2.74
CA HIS A 122 -10.99 8.44 2.57
C HIS A 122 -11.72 8.67 3.91
N ASP A 123 -11.87 7.61 4.70
CA ASP A 123 -12.68 7.60 5.93
C ASP A 123 -11.76 7.68 7.16
N ILE A 124 -11.22 8.86 7.38
CA ILE A 124 -10.15 9.10 8.40
C ILE A 124 -10.64 8.76 9.81
N LYS A 125 -11.82 9.25 10.18
CA LYS A 125 -12.36 9.02 11.53
C LYS A 125 -12.58 7.55 11.82
N GLU A 126 -13.23 6.85 10.90
CA GLU A 126 -13.58 5.43 11.05
C GLU A 126 -12.32 4.57 11.05
N THR A 127 -11.35 4.86 10.19
CA THR A 127 -10.09 4.14 10.13
C THR A 127 -9.26 4.38 11.40
N SER A 128 -9.17 5.63 11.85
CA SER A 128 -8.45 5.97 13.09
C SER A 128 -9.05 5.26 14.30
N GLN A 129 -10.37 5.28 14.44
CA GLN A 129 -11.05 4.57 15.53
C GLN A 129 -10.77 3.08 15.48
N SER A 130 -10.87 2.49 14.28
CA SER A 130 -10.64 1.06 14.08
C SER A 130 -9.22 0.64 14.48
N LEU A 131 -8.22 1.43 14.06
CA LEU A 131 -6.82 1.17 14.40
C LEU A 131 -6.57 1.28 15.90
N LYS A 132 -7.14 2.27 16.56
CA LYS A 132 -7.00 2.46 18.02
C LYS A 132 -7.61 1.30 18.80
N ILE A 133 -8.80 0.85 18.40
CA ILE A 133 -9.48 -0.29 19.02
C ILE A 133 -8.68 -1.57 18.77
N PHE A 134 -8.27 -1.80 17.54
CA PHE A 134 -7.48 -2.97 17.16
C PHE A 134 -6.18 -3.06 17.97
N GLU A 135 -5.45 -1.95 18.08
CA GLU A 135 -4.22 -1.87 18.86
C GLU A 135 -4.46 -2.21 20.32
N LYS A 136 -5.54 -1.68 20.92
CA LYS A 136 -5.92 -1.96 22.32
C LYS A 136 -6.24 -3.43 22.52
N LEU A 137 -6.97 -4.04 21.58
CA LEU A 137 -7.34 -5.47 21.66
C LEU A 137 -6.11 -6.39 21.51
N CYS A 138 -5.12 -5.97 20.72
CA CYS A 138 -3.89 -6.75 20.51
C CYS A 138 -2.83 -6.50 21.57
N SER A 139 -2.98 -5.51 22.45
CA SER A 139 -2.03 -5.24 23.53
C SER A 139 -2.17 -6.28 24.65
N LYS A 140 -1.03 -6.67 25.21
CA LYS A 140 -0.98 -7.60 26.35
C LYS A 140 -1.12 -6.87 27.68
#